data_9454cb449d3410a2981ba0dd10191fa0
#
_entry.id   9454cb449d3410a2981ba0dd10191fa0
#
_cell.length_a   1.000
_cell.length_b   1.000
_cell.length_c   1.000
_cell.angle_alpha   90.00
_cell.angle_beta   90.00
_cell.angle_gamma   90.00
#
_symmetry.space_group_name_H-M   'P 1'
#
loop_
_entity.id
_entity.type
_entity.pdbx_description
1 polymer ?
#
loop_
_entity_poly.entity_id
_entity_poly.type
_entity_poly.pdbx_seq_one_letter_code
_entity_poly.pdbx_strand_id
1 'polypeptide(L)'
;TTGFAGASRLSQFLRYVIAQYVNNRQDKIKQYTIAVEALGLSDDFDPQKNPTVRKYAQRLRRALLDYYESEGAHDPIRIDIPKGSYSPVVSLNHGNIQVGDPASERVRSGSPPSAHQEKILDCPSVAVLPLDYLGDNREFSFFASGITEEIIIALTRFQGFTVIGPLNREIISEKRLGPRAIGQQYNVRFLLDGTIRKRGESLHITAKLIDTISGENVWGETIKCDVCNGSLLSCEEQIVNSVSATIGDNFGVMNTVLSRDALRGKSLSSKSYEARLRFYHYIMVLTEKSYIDALNALEDAARQEQNDAFCLAALADLLITSYFTGYDEDGSVVDRVEELGRQSINLDPN
;
A
#
# COMPACT_ATOMS: atom_id res chain seq x y z
N THR A 1 -22.67 -9.56 8.18
CA THR A 1 -22.11 -9.77 9.54
C THR A 1 -23.21 -9.54 10.56
N THR A 2 -23.41 -10.50 11.48
CA THR A 2 -24.49 -10.48 12.49
C THR A 2 -24.41 -9.28 13.43
N GLY A 3 -23.22 -8.77 13.75
CA GLY A 3 -23.01 -7.59 14.62
C GLY A 3 -23.46 -6.24 14.05
N PHE A 4 -23.61 -6.14 12.72
CA PHE A 4 -24.09 -4.93 12.02
C PHE A 4 -25.49 -5.13 11.39
N ALA A 5 -26.04 -6.34 11.43
CA ALA A 5 -27.38 -6.65 10.94
C ALA A 5 -28.44 -5.95 11.80
N GLY A 6 -29.06 -4.91 11.25
CA GLY A 6 -30.06 -4.08 11.94
C GLY A 6 -29.53 -2.77 12.56
N ALA A 7 -28.22 -2.51 12.54
CA ALA A 7 -27.62 -1.28 13.08
C ALA A 7 -27.23 -0.28 11.96
N SER A 8 -28.20 0.16 11.15
CA SER A 8 -27.94 1.02 9.98
C SER A 8 -27.11 2.29 10.33
N ARG A 9 -27.30 2.88 11.48
CA ARG A 9 -26.56 4.06 11.95
C ARG A 9 -25.10 3.76 12.31
N LEU A 10 -24.78 2.58 12.84
CA LEU A 10 -23.38 2.17 13.08
C LEU A 10 -22.63 1.94 11.76
N SER A 11 -23.30 1.33 10.80
CA SER A 11 -22.76 1.13 9.44
C SER A 11 -22.54 2.45 8.72
N GLN A 12 -23.49 3.41 8.83
CA GLN A 12 -23.32 4.76 8.29
C GLN A 12 -22.15 5.50 8.93
N PHE A 13 -22.00 5.42 10.25
CA PHE A 13 -20.87 6.00 10.96
C PHE A 13 -19.55 5.42 10.48
N LEU A 14 -19.42 4.09 10.43
CA LEU A 14 -18.20 3.43 9.96
C LEU A 14 -17.87 3.81 8.52
N ARG A 15 -18.84 3.73 7.62
CA ARG A 15 -18.66 4.13 6.21
C ARG A 15 -18.19 5.57 6.07
N TYR A 16 -18.77 6.49 6.83
CA TYR A 16 -18.39 7.89 6.79
C TYR A 16 -16.93 8.09 7.19
N VAL A 17 -16.52 7.55 8.36
CA VAL A 17 -15.16 7.76 8.86
C VAL A 17 -14.12 7.08 7.98
N ILE A 18 -14.43 5.91 7.42
CA ILE A 18 -13.57 5.24 6.44
C ILE A 18 -13.47 6.03 5.14
N ALA A 19 -14.60 6.53 4.60
CA ALA A 19 -14.60 7.35 3.40
C ALA A 19 -13.78 8.64 3.57
N GLN A 20 -13.90 9.32 4.72
CA GLN A 20 -13.08 10.52 4.99
C GLN A 20 -11.60 10.17 5.18
N TYR A 21 -11.31 9.04 5.81
CA TYR A 21 -9.94 8.55 6.01
C TYR A 21 -9.27 8.23 4.66
N VAL A 22 -9.93 7.45 3.81
CA VAL A 22 -9.43 7.06 2.48
C VAL A 22 -9.24 8.28 1.57
N ASN A 23 -10.11 9.29 1.68
CA ASN A 23 -10.02 10.53 0.92
C ASN A 23 -9.03 11.56 1.51
N ASN A 24 -8.21 11.19 2.49
CA ASN A 24 -7.28 12.09 3.20
C ASN A 24 -7.94 13.34 3.79
N ARG A 25 -9.22 13.26 4.15
CA ARG A 25 -10.00 14.35 4.76
C ARG A 25 -10.22 14.11 6.25
N GLN A 26 -9.18 13.74 6.97
CA GLN A 26 -9.25 13.45 8.41
C GLN A 26 -9.66 14.67 9.23
N ASP A 27 -9.39 15.87 8.73
CA ASP A 27 -9.87 17.13 9.28
C ASP A 27 -11.41 17.22 9.37
N LYS A 28 -12.14 16.47 8.54
CA LYS A 28 -13.61 16.32 8.55
C LYS A 28 -14.12 15.25 9.51
N ILE A 29 -13.26 14.45 10.12
CA ILE A 29 -13.67 13.44 11.09
C ILE A 29 -13.77 14.09 12.48
N LYS A 30 -14.81 14.94 12.66
CA LYS A 30 -15.10 15.63 13.91
C LYS A 30 -16.47 15.24 14.41
N GLN A 31 -16.69 15.41 15.71
CA GLN A 31 -17.96 15.03 16.35
C GLN A 31 -19.17 15.69 15.69
N TYR A 32 -19.06 16.95 15.29
CA TYR A 32 -20.12 17.68 14.61
C TYR A 32 -20.42 17.11 13.21
N THR A 33 -19.41 16.94 12.38
CA THR A 33 -19.60 16.44 11.01
C THR A 33 -20.13 15.00 11.00
N ILE A 34 -19.67 14.15 11.92
CA ILE A 34 -20.21 12.81 12.11
C ILE A 34 -21.70 12.86 12.50
N ALA A 35 -22.07 13.79 13.39
CA ALA A 35 -23.45 13.96 13.81
C ALA A 35 -24.38 14.29 12.63
N VAL A 36 -23.99 15.31 11.86
CA VAL A 36 -24.83 15.84 10.76
C VAL A 36 -24.74 14.94 9.53
N GLU A 37 -23.54 14.67 9.02
CA GLU A 37 -23.35 14.01 7.72
C GLU A 37 -23.48 12.47 7.81
N ALA A 38 -23.06 11.84 8.92
CA ALA A 38 -23.14 10.39 9.05
C ALA A 38 -24.39 9.89 9.75
N LEU A 39 -24.85 10.59 10.80
CA LEU A 39 -25.99 10.15 11.61
C LEU A 39 -27.30 10.88 11.30
N GLY A 40 -27.27 11.90 10.42
CA GLY A 40 -28.44 12.67 10.03
C GLY A 40 -29.08 13.45 11.19
N LEU A 41 -28.27 13.91 12.14
CA LEU A 41 -28.74 14.77 13.21
C LEU A 41 -28.88 16.21 12.71
N SER A 42 -29.66 17.01 13.44
CA SER A 42 -29.94 18.41 13.09
C SER A 42 -28.66 19.27 13.12
N ASP A 43 -28.62 20.31 12.28
CA ASP A 43 -27.50 21.26 12.18
C ASP A 43 -27.22 22.07 13.45
N ASP A 44 -28.19 22.09 14.40
CA ASP A 44 -28.05 22.69 15.74
C ASP A 44 -27.37 21.74 16.75
N PHE A 45 -26.80 20.61 16.30
CA PHE A 45 -26.14 19.65 17.17
C PHE A 45 -24.96 20.29 17.92
N ASP A 46 -25.04 20.27 19.26
CA ASP A 46 -23.98 20.73 20.15
C ASP A 46 -23.21 19.55 20.74
N PRO A 47 -21.94 19.36 20.33
CA PRO A 47 -21.10 18.26 20.82
C PRO A 47 -20.86 18.25 22.34
N GLN A 48 -21.00 19.41 23.01
CA GLN A 48 -20.79 19.51 24.45
C GLN A 48 -22.02 19.05 25.24
N LYS A 49 -23.21 19.31 24.72
CA LYS A 49 -24.48 18.98 25.36
C LYS A 49 -25.03 17.62 24.97
N ASN A 50 -24.70 17.14 23.75
CA ASN A 50 -25.28 15.93 23.21
C ASN A 50 -24.22 14.80 23.05
N PRO A 51 -24.27 13.72 23.88
CA PRO A 51 -23.30 12.66 23.89
C PRO A 51 -23.54 11.58 22.78
N THR A 52 -24.50 11.81 21.89
CA THR A 52 -24.95 10.81 20.89
C THR A 52 -23.79 10.23 20.09
N VAL A 53 -22.92 11.06 19.50
CA VAL A 53 -21.78 10.56 18.68
C VAL A 53 -20.81 9.75 19.54
N ARG A 54 -20.54 10.17 20.78
CA ARG A 54 -19.66 9.43 21.70
C ARG A 54 -20.24 8.03 22.01
N LYS A 55 -21.56 7.95 22.24
CA LYS A 55 -22.25 6.67 22.47
C LYS A 55 -22.18 5.77 21.22
N TYR A 56 -22.39 6.31 20.03
CA TYR A 56 -22.26 5.55 18.78
C TYR A 56 -20.81 5.11 18.54
N ALA A 57 -19.82 5.94 18.79
CA ALA A 57 -18.41 5.58 18.69
C ALA A 57 -18.02 4.47 19.68
N GLN A 58 -18.54 4.51 20.91
CA GLN A 58 -18.33 3.44 21.88
C GLN A 58 -18.97 2.11 21.42
N ARG A 59 -20.20 2.17 20.91
CA ARG A 59 -20.88 0.98 20.37
C ARG A 59 -20.17 0.44 19.14
N LEU A 60 -19.67 1.31 18.27
CA LEU A 60 -18.92 0.92 17.08
C LEU A 60 -17.60 0.22 17.44
N ARG A 61 -16.83 0.75 18.40
CA ARG A 61 -15.62 0.09 18.91
C ARG A 61 -15.91 -1.30 19.45
N ARG A 62 -17.00 -1.45 20.20
CA ARG A 62 -17.43 -2.74 20.73
C ARG A 62 -17.79 -3.70 19.62
N ALA A 63 -18.58 -3.24 18.64
CA ALA A 63 -19.00 -4.07 17.51
C ALA A 63 -17.80 -4.49 16.63
N LEU A 64 -16.80 -3.63 16.45
CA LEU A 64 -15.56 -3.98 15.76
C LEU A 64 -14.74 -5.01 16.54
N LEU A 65 -14.64 -4.85 17.86
CA LEU A 65 -13.96 -5.81 18.72
C LEU A 65 -14.63 -7.20 18.65
N ASP A 66 -15.94 -7.24 18.89
CA ASP A 66 -16.73 -8.47 18.85
C ASP A 66 -16.67 -9.15 17.46
N TYR A 67 -16.60 -8.35 16.39
CA TYR A 67 -16.42 -8.84 15.01
C TYR A 67 -15.06 -9.52 14.82
N TYR A 68 -13.97 -8.87 15.22
CA TYR A 68 -12.62 -9.44 15.06
C TYR A 68 -12.30 -10.57 16.06
N GLU A 69 -13.08 -10.71 17.14
CA GLU A 69 -13.01 -11.86 18.03
C GLU A 69 -13.83 -13.08 17.53
N SER A 70 -14.66 -12.88 16.47
CA SER A 70 -15.55 -13.93 15.95
C SER A 70 -15.44 -14.09 14.43
N GLU A 71 -16.34 -13.47 13.67
CA GLU A 71 -16.47 -13.63 12.20
C GLU A 71 -15.27 -13.08 11.43
N GLY A 72 -14.67 -11.96 11.88
CA GLY A 72 -13.54 -11.28 11.27
C GLY A 72 -12.17 -11.67 11.83
N ALA A 73 -12.06 -12.79 12.58
CA ALA A 73 -10.81 -13.22 13.20
C ALA A 73 -9.69 -13.46 12.19
N HIS A 74 -10.05 -13.84 10.97
CA HIS A 74 -9.13 -14.13 9.85
C HIS A 74 -9.13 -13.05 8.77
N ASP A 75 -9.86 -11.94 8.97
CA ASP A 75 -9.83 -10.84 8.02
C ASP A 75 -8.41 -10.27 7.91
N PRO A 76 -7.90 -10.04 6.71
CA PRO A 76 -6.54 -9.53 6.50
C PRO A 76 -6.36 -8.11 6.99
N ILE A 77 -7.46 -7.36 7.12
CA ILE A 77 -7.46 -5.94 7.55
C ILE A 77 -8.23 -5.82 8.85
N ARG A 78 -7.60 -5.17 9.83
CA ARG A 78 -8.24 -4.79 11.08
C ARG A 78 -8.44 -3.29 11.13
N ILE A 79 -9.68 -2.86 11.38
CA ILE A 79 -10.06 -1.47 11.56
C ILE A 79 -10.32 -1.25 13.05
N ASP A 80 -9.64 -0.27 13.64
CA ASP A 80 -9.90 0.17 15.01
C ASP A 80 -10.20 1.67 15.04
N ILE A 81 -10.94 2.10 16.04
CA ILE A 81 -11.21 3.53 16.32
C ILE A 81 -10.70 3.81 17.73
N PRO A 82 -9.50 4.39 17.89
CA PRO A 82 -8.89 4.63 19.20
C PRO A 82 -9.76 5.45 20.16
N LYS A 83 -9.64 5.19 21.46
CA LYS A 83 -10.29 6.03 22.46
C LYS A 83 -9.74 7.46 22.37
N GLY A 84 -10.65 8.44 22.38
CA GLY A 84 -10.29 9.86 22.23
C GLY A 84 -10.23 10.37 20.80
N SER A 85 -10.30 9.49 19.80
CA SER A 85 -10.33 9.82 18.37
C SER A 85 -11.56 9.20 17.71
N TYR A 86 -11.97 9.78 16.57
CA TYR A 86 -12.96 9.19 15.65
C TYR A 86 -12.31 8.74 14.33
N SER A 87 -11.05 9.11 14.12
CA SER A 87 -10.30 8.65 12.95
C SER A 87 -9.98 7.16 13.08
N PRO A 88 -10.26 6.36 12.06
CA PRO A 88 -9.95 4.95 12.08
C PRO A 88 -8.43 4.72 11.96
N VAL A 89 -7.96 3.65 12.57
CA VAL A 89 -6.64 3.08 12.36
C VAL A 89 -6.85 1.76 11.64
N VAL A 90 -6.22 1.62 10.50
CA VAL A 90 -6.28 0.41 9.68
C VAL A 90 -4.96 -0.32 9.83
N SER A 91 -4.99 -1.59 10.22
CA SER A 91 -3.82 -2.44 10.39
C SER A 91 -4.06 -3.80 9.77
N LEU A 92 -2.99 -4.48 9.39
CA LEU A 92 -3.08 -5.88 8.97
C LEU A 92 -3.34 -6.77 10.18
N ASN A 93 -4.29 -7.68 10.05
CA ASN A 93 -4.63 -8.63 11.10
C ASN A 93 -3.64 -9.81 11.03
N HIS A 94 -2.57 -9.75 11.79
CA HIS A 94 -1.63 -10.86 11.92
C HIS A 94 -2.25 -11.92 12.83
N GLY A 95 -3.05 -12.80 12.26
CA GLY A 95 -3.48 -14.03 12.95
C GLY A 95 -2.24 -14.81 13.37
N ASN A 96 -2.24 -15.27 14.60
CA ASN A 96 -1.18 -15.95 15.32
C ASN A 96 -0.51 -17.07 14.49
N ILE A 97 0.51 -16.74 13.72
CA ILE A 97 1.35 -17.73 13.04
C ILE A 97 2.40 -18.15 14.06
N GLN A 98 2.26 -19.36 14.57
CA GLN A 98 3.33 -20.01 15.33
C GLN A 98 4.57 -20.10 14.44
N VAL A 99 5.59 -19.34 14.80
CA VAL A 99 6.91 -19.39 14.18
C VAL A 99 7.56 -20.70 14.61
N GLY A 100 7.63 -21.66 13.69
CA GLY A 100 8.49 -22.81 13.80
C GLY A 100 9.95 -22.37 13.67
N ASP A 101 10.79 -22.88 14.57
CA ASP A 101 12.23 -22.65 14.69
C ASP A 101 12.98 -22.80 13.36
N PRO A 102 13.77 -21.81 12.90
CA PRO A 102 14.63 -21.97 11.74
C PRO A 102 15.99 -22.53 12.16
N ALA A 103 16.15 -23.83 12.15
CA ALA A 103 17.45 -24.46 12.23
C ALA A 103 17.99 -24.75 10.82
N SER A 104 19.10 -24.11 10.51
CA SER A 104 20.13 -24.48 9.55
C SER A 104 19.77 -24.65 8.07
N GLU A 105 20.03 -23.62 7.29
CA GLU A 105 20.53 -23.82 5.94
C GLU A 105 21.79 -22.99 5.67
N ARG A 106 22.82 -23.75 5.25
CA ARG A 106 24.20 -23.32 5.07
C ARG A 106 24.31 -22.36 3.88
N VAL A 107 25.02 -21.26 4.12
CA VAL A 107 25.59 -20.39 3.08
C VAL A 107 26.33 -21.26 2.03
N ARG A 108 25.81 -21.29 0.82
CA ARG A 108 26.56 -21.69 -0.36
C ARG A 108 26.96 -20.43 -1.13
N SER A 109 28.24 -20.12 -1.05
CA SER A 109 28.90 -19.20 -1.97
C SER A 109 28.75 -19.70 -3.40
N GLY A 110 27.88 -19.05 -4.16
CA GLY A 110 27.68 -19.31 -5.59
C GLY A 110 28.38 -18.24 -6.40
N SER A 111 29.20 -18.68 -7.35
CA SER A 111 29.86 -17.93 -8.40
C SER A 111 28.88 -17.04 -9.18
N PRO A 112 29.34 -15.98 -9.88
CA PRO A 112 28.46 -15.09 -10.61
C PRO A 112 27.70 -15.85 -11.69
N PRO A 113 26.40 -15.67 -11.83
CA PRO A 113 25.64 -16.36 -12.86
C PRO A 113 26.03 -15.82 -14.24
N SER A 114 26.45 -16.75 -15.09
CA SER A 114 26.60 -16.58 -16.52
C SER A 114 25.30 -16.06 -17.14
N ALA A 115 25.45 -15.26 -18.20
CA ALA A 115 24.44 -14.72 -19.07
C ALA A 115 23.12 -15.53 -19.11
N HIS A 116 22.14 -15.13 -18.30
CA HIS A 116 20.76 -15.52 -18.52
C HIS A 116 20.07 -14.40 -19.31
N GLN A 117 19.50 -14.83 -20.43
CA GLN A 117 18.59 -14.08 -21.30
C GLN A 117 17.72 -13.12 -20.47
N GLU A 118 17.62 -11.91 -20.98
CA GLU A 118 16.72 -10.86 -20.53
C GLU A 118 15.30 -11.39 -20.30
N LYS A 119 15.03 -11.89 -19.12
CA LYS A 119 13.68 -12.02 -18.63
C LYS A 119 13.29 -10.59 -18.26
N ILE A 120 12.61 -9.91 -19.18
CA ILE A 120 11.93 -8.67 -18.91
C ILE A 120 11.10 -8.96 -17.65
N LEU A 121 11.40 -8.28 -16.54
CA LEU A 121 10.65 -8.45 -15.32
C LEU A 121 9.20 -8.04 -15.61
N ASP A 122 8.28 -8.98 -15.51
CA ASP A 122 6.86 -8.76 -15.76
C ASP A 122 6.24 -7.75 -14.76
N CYS A 123 6.97 -7.43 -13.69
CA CYS A 123 6.61 -6.48 -12.67
C CYS A 123 7.63 -5.33 -12.57
N PRO A 124 7.22 -4.13 -12.16
CA PRO A 124 8.15 -3.05 -11.89
C PRO A 124 9.12 -3.43 -10.78
N SER A 125 10.26 -2.79 -10.77
CA SER A 125 11.31 -3.06 -9.81
C SER A 125 11.82 -1.79 -9.16
N VAL A 126 12.15 -1.87 -7.88
CA VAL A 126 12.78 -0.80 -7.11
C VAL A 126 14.12 -1.30 -6.56
N ALA A 127 15.18 -0.53 -6.83
CA ALA A 127 16.45 -0.74 -6.17
C ALA A 127 16.60 0.21 -4.99
N VAL A 128 17.19 -0.27 -3.90
CA VAL A 128 17.42 0.53 -2.70
C VAL A 128 18.92 0.75 -2.52
N LEU A 129 19.31 2.04 -2.49
CA LEU A 129 20.64 2.44 -2.06
C LEU A 129 20.67 2.54 -0.53
N PRO A 130 21.77 2.09 0.10
CA PRO A 130 21.96 2.35 1.53
C PRO A 130 21.78 3.84 1.83
N LEU A 131 21.01 4.17 2.86
CA LEU A 131 20.90 5.56 3.31
C LEU A 131 22.28 6.05 3.76
N ASP A 132 22.64 7.26 3.32
CA ASP A 132 23.96 7.84 3.62
C ASP A 132 23.88 8.73 4.85
N TYR A 133 24.64 8.40 5.89
CA TYR A 133 24.76 9.28 7.06
C TYR A 133 25.77 10.39 6.80
N LEU A 134 25.32 11.62 6.77
CA LEU A 134 26.14 12.79 6.52
C LEU A 134 26.65 13.38 7.85
N GLY A 135 27.61 12.70 8.48
CA GLY A 135 28.26 13.07 9.73
C GLY A 135 29.33 12.06 10.13
N ASP A 136 30.06 12.35 11.22
CA ASP A 136 31.22 11.57 11.64
C ASP A 136 30.92 10.52 12.72
N ASN A 137 29.66 10.42 13.20
CA ASN A 137 29.29 9.50 14.25
C ASN A 137 28.95 8.11 13.69
N ARG A 138 29.77 7.11 14.04
CA ARG A 138 29.60 5.71 13.61
C ARG A 138 28.25 5.09 14.03
N GLU A 139 27.72 5.46 15.18
CA GLU A 139 26.45 4.95 15.68
C GLU A 139 25.31 5.25 14.69
N PHE A 140 25.26 6.48 14.15
CA PHE A 140 24.26 6.84 13.15
C PHE A 140 24.53 6.26 11.76
N SER A 141 25.77 5.87 11.46
CA SER A 141 26.05 5.09 10.24
C SER A 141 25.48 3.68 10.33
N PHE A 142 25.60 3.01 11.49
CA PHE A 142 24.95 1.72 11.72
C PHE A 142 23.42 1.84 11.70
N PHE A 143 22.87 2.89 12.30
CA PHE A 143 21.45 3.19 12.27
C PHE A 143 20.94 3.39 10.83
N ALA A 144 21.69 4.10 9.98
CA ALA A 144 21.35 4.27 8.57
C ALA A 144 21.32 2.95 7.80
N SER A 145 22.26 2.06 8.10
CA SER A 145 22.28 0.71 7.51
C SER A 145 21.09 -0.13 7.98
N GLY A 146 20.76 -0.10 9.28
CA GLY A 146 19.60 -0.79 9.85
C GLY A 146 18.29 -0.35 9.20
N ILE A 147 18.05 0.96 9.14
CA ILE A 147 16.85 1.50 8.47
C ILE A 147 16.77 1.07 7.00
N THR A 148 17.90 1.02 6.30
CA THR A 148 17.92 0.58 4.91
C THR A 148 17.42 -0.85 4.77
N GLU A 149 17.90 -1.76 5.60
CA GLU A 149 17.45 -3.16 5.61
C GLU A 149 15.98 -3.28 5.99
N GLU A 150 15.53 -2.55 7.00
CA GLU A 150 14.12 -2.56 7.40
C GLU A 150 13.19 -2.00 6.30
N ILE A 151 13.62 -0.96 5.57
CA ILE A 151 12.87 -0.47 4.41
C ILE A 151 12.78 -1.54 3.32
N ILE A 152 13.88 -2.25 3.03
CA ILE A 152 13.88 -3.34 2.05
C ILE A 152 12.89 -4.43 2.48
N ILE A 153 12.97 -4.88 3.73
CA ILE A 153 12.06 -5.89 4.29
C ILE A 153 10.61 -5.40 4.23
N ALA A 154 10.34 -4.16 4.60
CA ALA A 154 8.99 -3.60 4.56
C ALA A 154 8.45 -3.51 3.12
N LEU A 155 9.29 -3.12 2.15
CA LEU A 155 8.90 -3.06 0.74
C LEU A 155 8.62 -4.45 0.16
N THR A 156 9.31 -5.51 0.59
CA THR A 156 9.06 -6.88 0.10
C THR A 156 7.69 -7.44 0.52
N ARG A 157 7.01 -6.81 1.47
CA ARG A 157 5.65 -7.19 1.89
C ARG A 157 4.58 -6.75 0.88
N PHE A 158 4.89 -5.79 0.03
CA PHE A 158 3.95 -5.33 -0.99
C PHE A 158 4.04 -6.21 -2.23
N GLN A 159 2.90 -6.62 -2.73
CA GLN A 159 2.82 -7.41 -3.97
C GLN A 159 2.85 -6.49 -5.20
N GLY A 160 3.31 -7.03 -6.32
CA GLY A 160 3.24 -6.36 -7.62
C GLY A 160 4.50 -5.61 -8.05
N PHE A 161 5.61 -5.68 -7.28
CA PHE A 161 6.91 -5.21 -7.73
C PHE A 161 8.06 -6.00 -7.08
N THR A 162 9.24 -5.94 -7.69
CA THR A 162 10.44 -6.61 -7.19
C THR A 162 11.34 -5.61 -6.47
N VAL A 163 11.83 -5.97 -5.28
CA VAL A 163 12.78 -5.17 -4.52
C VAL A 163 14.19 -5.72 -4.71
N ILE A 164 15.13 -4.86 -5.07
CA ILE A 164 16.55 -5.18 -5.26
C ILE A 164 17.39 -4.34 -4.31
N GLY A 165 18.21 -4.97 -3.54
CA GLY A 165 19.11 -4.24 -2.66
C GLY A 165 19.55 -5.01 -1.43
N PRO A 166 20.36 -4.34 -0.61
CA PRO A 166 20.94 -3.01 -0.82
C PRO A 166 22.00 -3.02 -1.95
N LEU A 167 22.00 -1.99 -2.79
CA LEU A 167 23.04 -1.83 -3.79
C LEU A 167 24.33 -1.31 -3.13
N ASN A 168 25.49 -1.65 -3.69
CA ASN A 168 26.76 -1.14 -3.17
C ASN A 168 26.99 0.31 -3.60
N ARG A 169 26.83 1.26 -2.66
CA ARG A 169 26.99 2.70 -2.89
C ARG A 169 28.42 3.07 -3.30
N GLU A 170 29.45 2.39 -2.78
CA GLU A 170 30.85 2.67 -3.11
C GLU A 170 31.12 2.38 -4.59
N ILE A 171 30.70 1.20 -5.08
CA ILE A 171 30.83 0.81 -6.49
C ILE A 171 30.10 1.80 -7.41
N ILE A 172 28.92 2.26 -7.01
CA ILE A 172 28.13 3.22 -7.77
C ILE A 172 28.84 4.57 -7.85
N SER A 173 29.42 5.02 -6.73
CA SER A 173 30.18 6.27 -6.65
C SER A 173 31.49 6.20 -7.42
N GLU A 174 32.25 5.12 -7.29
CA GLU A 174 33.51 4.90 -8.03
C GLU A 174 33.28 4.91 -9.54
N LYS A 175 32.23 4.24 -10.00
CA LYS A 175 31.85 4.18 -11.42
C LYS A 175 31.10 5.44 -11.89
N ARG A 176 30.80 6.38 -11.00
CA ARG A 176 30.00 7.59 -11.27
C ARG A 176 28.69 7.29 -12.00
N LEU A 177 28.00 6.24 -11.59
CA LEU A 177 26.76 5.83 -12.23
C LEU A 177 25.63 6.78 -11.84
N GLY A 178 25.03 7.39 -12.85
CA GLY A 178 23.78 8.14 -12.66
C GLY A 178 22.56 7.21 -12.61
N PRO A 179 21.39 7.72 -12.22
CA PRO A 179 20.17 6.90 -12.07
C PRO A 179 19.82 6.06 -13.30
N ARG A 180 19.98 6.61 -14.51
CA ARG A 180 19.72 5.88 -15.76
C ARG A 180 20.68 4.70 -15.96
N ALA A 181 21.96 4.91 -15.68
CA ALA A 181 22.96 3.84 -15.80
C ALA A 181 22.73 2.73 -14.75
N ILE A 182 22.31 3.09 -13.54
CA ILE A 182 21.90 2.15 -12.51
C ILE A 182 20.69 1.34 -13.00
N GLY A 183 19.67 2.03 -13.53
CA GLY A 183 18.48 1.40 -14.09
C GLY A 183 18.80 0.36 -15.16
N GLN A 184 19.70 0.68 -16.08
CA GLN A 184 20.16 -0.23 -17.12
C GLN A 184 21.00 -1.39 -16.60
N GLN A 185 21.96 -1.10 -15.70
CA GLN A 185 22.88 -2.12 -15.19
C GLN A 185 22.18 -3.17 -14.31
N TYR A 186 21.22 -2.74 -13.48
CA TYR A 186 20.51 -3.61 -12.54
C TYR A 186 19.10 -3.98 -13.01
N ASN A 187 18.70 -3.54 -14.19
CA ASN A 187 17.36 -3.71 -14.76
C ASN A 187 16.25 -3.31 -13.78
N VAL A 188 16.35 -2.08 -13.24
CA VAL A 188 15.39 -1.55 -12.27
C VAL A 188 14.70 -0.30 -12.78
N ARG A 189 13.39 -0.23 -12.55
CA ARG A 189 12.57 0.93 -12.94
C ARG A 189 12.70 2.10 -11.98
N PHE A 190 12.81 1.83 -10.68
CA PHE A 190 12.89 2.87 -9.66
C PHE A 190 14.14 2.69 -8.80
N LEU A 191 14.63 3.81 -8.30
CA LEU A 191 15.77 3.86 -7.38
C LEU A 191 15.38 4.66 -6.14
N LEU A 192 15.38 4.01 -4.99
CA LEU A 192 15.24 4.67 -3.69
C LEU A 192 16.62 5.08 -3.19
N ASP A 193 16.80 6.36 -2.92
CA ASP A 193 18.01 6.95 -2.38
C ASP A 193 17.68 7.90 -1.23
N GLY A 194 18.60 8.11 -0.31
CA GLY A 194 18.37 9.01 0.80
C GLY A 194 19.59 9.30 1.64
N THR A 195 19.41 10.27 2.54
CA THR A 195 20.45 10.71 3.47
C THR A 195 19.89 10.92 4.86
N ILE A 196 20.71 10.69 5.88
CA ILE A 196 20.42 10.99 7.27
C ILE A 196 21.38 12.07 7.77
N ARG A 197 20.86 13.08 8.45
CA ARG A 197 21.65 14.14 9.09
C ARG A 197 21.16 14.36 10.51
N LYS A 198 22.10 14.47 11.46
CA LYS A 198 21.78 14.95 12.80
C LYS A 198 21.85 16.47 12.84
N ARG A 199 20.81 17.12 13.37
CA ARG A 199 20.76 18.57 13.63
C ARG A 199 20.29 18.80 15.05
N GLY A 200 21.25 19.14 15.94
CA GLY A 200 20.96 19.24 17.36
C GLY A 200 20.50 17.89 17.91
N GLU A 201 19.31 17.85 18.48
CA GLU A 201 18.70 16.66 19.05
C GLU A 201 17.71 15.96 18.11
N SER A 202 17.65 16.38 16.83
CA SER A 202 16.76 15.78 15.83
C SER A 202 17.57 15.12 14.70
N LEU A 203 17.06 14.00 14.20
CA LEU A 203 17.48 13.38 12.96
C LEU A 203 16.60 13.88 11.81
N HIS A 204 17.23 14.27 10.73
CA HIS A 204 16.58 14.63 9.48
C HIS A 204 16.90 13.58 8.44
N ILE A 205 15.90 12.82 8.04
CA ILE A 205 16.00 11.76 7.06
C ILE A 205 15.36 12.25 5.78
N THR A 206 16.13 12.36 4.72
CA THR A 206 15.62 12.69 3.39
C THR A 206 15.61 11.43 2.56
N ALA A 207 14.44 11.04 2.06
CA ALA A 207 14.27 9.94 1.12
C ALA A 207 13.73 10.48 -0.20
N LYS A 208 14.13 9.88 -1.32
CA LYS A 208 13.67 10.22 -2.66
C LYS A 208 13.57 8.98 -3.53
N LEU A 209 12.55 8.95 -4.36
CA LEU A 209 12.35 7.92 -5.37
C LEU A 209 12.62 8.52 -6.76
N ILE A 210 13.48 7.88 -7.51
CA ILE A 210 13.94 8.33 -8.82
C ILE A 210 13.43 7.34 -9.86
N ASP A 211 12.78 7.82 -10.91
CA ASP A 211 12.48 7.05 -12.11
C ASP A 211 13.77 6.92 -12.93
N THR A 212 14.28 5.72 -13.09
CA THR A 212 15.56 5.48 -13.77
C THR A 212 15.48 5.69 -15.29
N ILE A 213 14.29 5.65 -15.89
CA ILE A 213 14.11 5.91 -17.33
C ILE A 213 14.18 7.41 -17.62
N SER A 214 13.43 8.22 -16.90
CA SER A 214 13.45 9.69 -17.07
C SER A 214 14.63 10.34 -16.36
N GLY A 215 15.12 9.73 -15.27
CA GLY A 215 16.11 10.31 -14.37
C GLY A 215 15.51 11.35 -13.40
N GLU A 216 14.19 11.47 -13.35
CA GLU A 216 13.49 12.47 -12.53
C GLU A 216 13.19 11.93 -11.13
N ASN A 217 13.23 12.82 -10.14
CA ASN A 217 12.71 12.49 -8.81
C ASN A 217 11.18 12.51 -8.88
N VAL A 218 10.56 11.35 -8.75
CA VAL A 218 9.09 11.19 -8.76
C VAL A 218 8.48 11.41 -7.39
N TRP A 219 9.30 11.32 -6.35
CA TRP A 219 8.92 11.61 -4.97
C TRP A 219 10.15 12.00 -4.14
N GLY A 220 9.92 12.78 -3.10
CA GLY A 220 10.91 13.10 -2.09
C GLY A 220 10.26 13.66 -0.83
N GLU A 221 10.72 13.20 0.33
CA GLU A 221 10.22 13.59 1.64
C GLU A 221 11.37 13.78 2.61
N THR A 222 11.18 14.66 3.59
CA THR A 222 12.08 14.81 4.72
C THR A 222 11.33 14.54 6.02
N ILE A 223 11.67 13.45 6.67
CA ILE A 223 11.12 13.02 7.95
C ILE A 223 12.02 13.56 9.06
N LYS A 224 11.42 14.16 10.09
CA LYS A 224 12.12 14.65 11.27
C LYS A 224 11.77 13.78 12.46
N CYS A 225 12.77 13.32 13.18
CA CYS A 225 12.63 12.53 14.40
C CYS A 225 13.43 13.17 15.53
N ASP A 226 12.80 13.32 16.69
CA ASP A 226 13.49 13.83 17.88
C ASP A 226 14.14 12.66 18.65
N VAL A 227 15.43 12.78 18.91
CA VAL A 227 16.24 11.74 19.58
C VAL A 227 16.25 11.91 21.11
N CYS A 228 15.69 13.04 21.61
CA CYS A 228 15.83 13.43 23.02
C CYS A 228 15.07 12.56 24.02
N ASN A 229 14.03 11.86 23.61
CA ASN A 229 13.17 11.08 24.54
C ASN A 229 13.26 9.56 24.36
N GLY A 230 14.41 9.08 23.93
CA GLY A 230 14.80 7.71 24.29
C GLY A 230 14.46 6.62 23.30
N SER A 231 14.05 6.88 22.05
CA SER A 231 13.91 5.73 21.16
C SER A 231 14.31 6.02 19.73
N LEU A 232 15.55 5.70 19.38
CA LEU A 232 15.94 5.49 17.97
C LEU A 232 15.03 4.47 17.29
N LEU A 233 14.51 3.49 18.03
CA LEU A 233 13.55 2.48 17.53
C LEU A 233 12.24 3.10 17.06
N SER A 234 11.68 4.06 17.79
CA SER A 234 10.44 4.72 17.35
C SER A 234 10.67 5.60 16.11
N CYS A 235 11.86 6.18 15.98
CA CYS A 235 12.27 6.89 14.76
C CYS A 235 12.40 5.91 13.57
N GLU A 236 13.00 4.76 13.79
CA GLU A 236 13.16 3.71 12.78
C GLU A 236 11.79 3.25 12.26
N GLU A 237 10.89 2.85 13.15
CA GLU A 237 9.52 2.44 12.78
C GLU A 237 8.78 3.53 12.00
N GLN A 238 8.87 4.79 12.45
CA GLN A 238 8.22 5.91 11.75
C GLN A 238 8.77 6.09 10.33
N ILE A 239 10.09 6.02 10.15
CA ILE A 239 10.75 6.20 8.85
C ILE A 239 10.38 5.05 7.92
N VAL A 240 10.54 3.81 8.40
CA VAL A 240 10.26 2.60 7.62
C VAL A 240 8.80 2.59 7.16
N ASN A 241 7.86 2.85 8.06
CA ASN A 241 6.44 2.87 7.74
C ASN A 241 6.08 4.01 6.77
N SER A 242 6.61 5.23 6.98
CA SER A 242 6.33 6.37 6.08
C SER A 242 6.84 6.11 4.66
N VAL A 243 8.11 5.68 4.55
CA VAL A 243 8.75 5.45 3.24
C VAL A 243 8.12 4.26 2.52
N SER A 244 7.95 3.12 3.20
CA SER A 244 7.45 1.90 2.57
C SER A 244 5.99 2.02 2.16
N ALA A 245 5.13 2.61 2.99
CA ALA A 245 3.72 2.82 2.65
C ALA A 245 3.57 3.80 1.47
N THR A 246 4.31 4.91 1.49
CA THR A 246 4.22 5.91 0.40
C THR A 246 4.69 5.35 -0.95
N ILE A 247 5.68 4.45 -0.95
CA ILE A 247 6.26 3.91 -2.18
C ILE A 247 5.52 2.66 -2.63
N GLY A 248 5.26 1.72 -1.71
CA GLY A 248 4.84 0.36 -2.00
C GLY A 248 3.33 0.13 -2.04
N ASP A 249 2.54 1.01 -1.45
CA ASP A 249 1.09 0.89 -1.46
C ASP A 249 0.51 0.79 -2.88
N ASN A 250 -0.63 0.12 -3.02
CA ASN A 250 -1.34 0.01 -4.30
C ASN A 250 -1.67 1.37 -4.93
N PHE A 251 -1.85 2.39 -4.11
CA PHE A 251 -2.03 3.80 -4.50
C PHE A 251 -0.77 4.64 -4.28
N GLY A 252 0.35 4.01 -3.99
CA GLY A 252 1.64 4.65 -3.76
C GLY A 252 2.25 5.29 -5.02
N VAL A 253 3.36 5.96 -4.80
CA VAL A 253 4.01 6.75 -5.86
C VAL A 253 4.39 5.89 -7.07
N MET A 254 4.91 4.66 -6.85
CA MET A 254 5.31 3.78 -7.94
C MET A 254 4.13 3.45 -8.85
N ASN A 255 3.03 2.97 -8.28
CA ASN A 255 1.84 2.62 -9.04
C ASN A 255 1.19 3.84 -9.73
N THR A 256 1.24 5.01 -9.10
CA THR A 256 0.77 6.27 -9.71
C THR A 256 1.56 6.63 -10.97
N VAL A 257 2.90 6.53 -10.92
CA VAL A 257 3.77 6.82 -12.08
C VAL A 257 3.50 5.81 -13.20
N LEU A 258 3.41 4.53 -12.87
CA LEU A 258 3.20 3.44 -13.83
C LEU A 258 1.80 3.49 -14.46
N SER A 259 0.77 3.80 -13.68
CA SER A 259 -0.59 4.00 -14.19
C SER A 259 -0.64 5.15 -15.20
N ARG A 260 0.06 6.24 -14.92
CA ARG A 260 0.18 7.36 -15.86
C ARG A 260 0.89 6.98 -17.16
N ASP A 261 1.93 6.15 -17.08
CA ASP A 261 2.64 5.64 -18.25
C ASP A 261 1.76 4.69 -19.07
N ALA A 262 1.01 3.78 -18.42
CA ALA A 262 0.05 2.89 -19.07
C ALA A 262 -1.06 3.68 -19.82
N LEU A 263 -1.60 4.72 -19.19
CA LEU A 263 -2.62 5.59 -19.82
C LEU A 263 -2.09 6.38 -21.02
N ARG A 264 -0.77 6.63 -21.07
CA ARG A 264 -0.11 7.29 -22.21
C ARG A 264 0.24 6.33 -23.34
N GLY A 265 -0.15 5.05 -23.23
CA GLY A 265 0.10 4.03 -24.23
C GLY A 265 1.55 3.55 -24.29
N LYS A 266 2.33 3.78 -23.24
CA LYS A 266 3.64 3.13 -23.11
C LYS A 266 3.39 1.64 -22.86
N SER A 267 3.89 0.79 -23.77
CA SER A 267 3.76 -0.65 -23.64
C SER A 267 4.43 -1.12 -22.35
N LEU A 268 3.68 -1.85 -21.54
CA LEU A 268 4.18 -2.58 -20.39
C LEU A 268 4.44 -4.03 -20.81
N SER A 269 5.34 -4.72 -20.13
CA SER A 269 5.78 -6.06 -20.49
C SER A 269 4.69 -7.13 -20.33
N SER A 270 3.76 -6.93 -19.39
CA SER A 270 2.65 -7.84 -19.08
C SER A 270 1.30 -7.14 -19.23
N LYS A 271 0.35 -7.81 -19.87
CA LYS A 271 -1.04 -7.36 -19.99
C LYS A 271 -1.76 -7.37 -18.65
N SER A 272 -1.50 -8.38 -17.83
CA SER A 272 -2.01 -8.46 -16.47
C SER A 272 -1.55 -7.28 -15.62
N TYR A 273 -0.29 -6.90 -15.75
CA TYR A 273 0.21 -5.74 -15.01
C TYR A 273 -0.40 -4.42 -15.49
N GLU A 274 -0.57 -4.23 -16.81
CA GLU A 274 -1.27 -3.06 -17.37
C GLU A 274 -2.73 -3.00 -16.87
N ALA A 275 -3.42 -4.14 -16.87
CA ALA A 275 -4.80 -4.24 -16.39
C ALA A 275 -4.91 -3.87 -14.90
N ARG A 276 -3.99 -4.35 -14.07
CA ARG A 276 -3.89 -4.01 -12.64
C ARG A 276 -3.76 -2.50 -12.42
N LEU A 277 -2.89 -1.83 -13.18
CA LEU A 277 -2.71 -0.38 -13.08
C LEU A 277 -3.95 0.41 -13.51
N ARG A 278 -4.67 -0.05 -14.55
CA ARG A 278 -5.92 0.56 -14.99
C ARG A 278 -7.03 0.37 -13.97
N PHE A 279 -7.08 -0.79 -13.31
CA PHE A 279 -7.99 -1.06 -12.21
C PHE A 279 -7.73 -0.12 -11.02
N TYR A 280 -6.48 0.02 -10.56
CA TYR A 280 -6.15 0.97 -9.51
C TYR A 280 -6.48 2.42 -9.89
N HIS A 281 -6.22 2.79 -11.15
CA HIS A 281 -6.62 4.11 -11.64
C HIS A 281 -8.13 4.32 -11.56
N TYR A 282 -8.92 3.32 -11.96
CA TYR A 282 -10.38 3.38 -11.84
C TYR A 282 -10.81 3.59 -10.38
N ILE A 283 -10.27 2.82 -9.44
CA ILE A 283 -10.62 2.97 -8.01
C ILE A 283 -10.29 4.36 -7.47
N MET A 284 -9.24 5.01 -8.00
CA MET A 284 -8.88 6.37 -7.59
C MET A 284 -9.79 7.45 -8.18
N VAL A 285 -10.23 7.29 -9.42
CA VAL A 285 -10.90 8.36 -10.20
C VAL A 285 -12.42 8.15 -10.27
N LEU A 286 -12.88 6.90 -10.25
CA LEU A 286 -14.28 6.47 -10.25
C LEU A 286 -15.13 7.13 -11.35
N THR A 287 -14.61 7.20 -12.59
CA THR A 287 -15.35 7.68 -13.75
C THR A 287 -15.76 6.53 -14.65
N GLU A 288 -16.85 6.71 -15.41
CA GLU A 288 -17.32 5.75 -16.42
C GLU A 288 -16.21 5.38 -17.42
N LYS A 289 -15.45 6.37 -17.88
CA LYS A 289 -14.33 6.13 -18.80
C LYS A 289 -13.26 5.24 -18.17
N SER A 290 -12.84 5.51 -16.93
CA SER A 290 -11.83 4.71 -16.24
C SER A 290 -12.34 3.30 -15.92
N TYR A 291 -13.64 3.14 -15.68
CA TYR A 291 -14.30 1.84 -15.55
C TYR A 291 -14.19 1.02 -16.84
N ILE A 292 -14.59 1.60 -17.99
CA ILE A 292 -14.53 0.93 -19.30
C ILE A 292 -13.08 0.56 -19.66
N ASP A 293 -12.13 1.48 -19.42
CA ASP A 293 -10.71 1.25 -19.68
C ASP A 293 -10.15 0.10 -18.82
N ALA A 294 -10.54 0.01 -17.55
CA ALA A 294 -10.15 -1.06 -16.64
C ALA A 294 -10.79 -2.40 -17.00
N LEU A 295 -12.11 -2.39 -17.29
CA LEU A 295 -12.86 -3.59 -17.68
C LEU A 295 -12.28 -4.24 -18.93
N ASN A 296 -12.07 -3.46 -19.99
CA ASN A 296 -11.49 -3.97 -21.23
C ASN A 296 -10.08 -4.56 -21.01
N ALA A 297 -9.25 -3.88 -20.23
CA ALA A 297 -7.90 -4.35 -19.96
C ALA A 297 -7.89 -5.64 -19.12
N LEU A 298 -8.74 -5.75 -18.10
CA LEU A 298 -8.87 -6.96 -17.29
C LEU A 298 -9.45 -8.13 -18.08
N GLU A 299 -10.42 -7.89 -18.95
CA GLU A 299 -10.94 -8.93 -19.86
C GLU A 299 -9.89 -9.42 -20.84
N ASP A 300 -9.07 -8.52 -21.40
CA ASP A 300 -7.99 -8.89 -22.30
C ASP A 300 -6.90 -9.67 -21.55
N ALA A 301 -6.53 -9.25 -20.34
CA ALA A 301 -5.58 -9.96 -19.50
C ALA A 301 -6.09 -11.36 -19.13
N ALA A 302 -7.31 -11.49 -18.67
CA ALA A 302 -7.92 -12.78 -18.33
C ALA A 302 -7.98 -13.75 -19.52
N ARG A 303 -8.11 -13.24 -20.76
CA ARG A 303 -8.08 -14.06 -21.98
C ARG A 303 -6.68 -14.50 -22.38
N GLN A 304 -5.66 -13.66 -22.20
CA GLN A 304 -4.29 -13.89 -22.68
C GLN A 304 -3.38 -14.53 -21.63
N GLU A 305 -3.57 -14.15 -20.35
CA GLU A 305 -2.73 -14.56 -19.21
C GLU A 305 -3.63 -15.18 -18.13
N GLN A 306 -4.17 -16.39 -18.40
CA GLN A 306 -5.21 -17.05 -17.57
C GLN A 306 -4.79 -17.41 -16.13
N ASN A 307 -3.55 -17.18 -15.75
CA ASN A 307 -2.99 -17.58 -14.44
C ASN A 307 -2.70 -16.40 -13.49
N ASP A 308 -3.30 -15.25 -13.71
CA ASP A 308 -3.16 -14.10 -12.79
C ASP A 308 -4.39 -14.00 -11.89
N ALA A 309 -4.26 -14.49 -10.65
CA ALA A 309 -5.31 -14.49 -9.64
C ALA A 309 -5.86 -13.07 -9.37
N PHE A 310 -4.96 -12.06 -9.33
CA PHE A 310 -5.37 -10.68 -9.10
C PHE A 310 -6.27 -10.16 -10.23
N CYS A 311 -5.93 -10.40 -11.50
CA CYS A 311 -6.73 -9.94 -12.61
C CYS A 311 -8.13 -10.56 -12.62
N LEU A 312 -8.25 -11.85 -12.27
CA LEU A 312 -9.54 -12.51 -12.14
C LEU A 312 -10.37 -11.93 -10.98
N ALA A 313 -9.75 -11.70 -9.82
CA ALA A 313 -10.42 -11.08 -8.67
C ALA A 313 -10.85 -9.65 -8.98
N ALA A 314 -9.99 -8.84 -9.59
CA ALA A 314 -10.29 -7.46 -9.96
C ALA A 314 -11.40 -7.36 -11.01
N LEU A 315 -11.45 -8.30 -11.97
CA LEU A 315 -12.52 -8.40 -12.94
C LEU A 315 -13.85 -8.74 -12.26
N ALA A 316 -13.84 -9.69 -11.34
CA ALA A 316 -15.01 -10.05 -10.55
C ALA A 316 -15.53 -8.86 -9.73
N ASP A 317 -14.64 -8.09 -9.09
CA ASP A 317 -14.97 -6.89 -8.32
C ASP A 317 -15.59 -5.79 -9.19
N LEU A 318 -15.06 -5.54 -10.39
CA LEU A 318 -15.64 -4.59 -11.33
C LEU A 318 -17.04 -5.01 -11.78
N LEU A 319 -17.20 -6.27 -12.16
CA LEU A 319 -18.48 -6.79 -12.65
C LEU A 319 -19.56 -6.74 -11.56
N ILE A 320 -19.25 -7.18 -10.35
CA ILE A 320 -20.24 -7.13 -9.26
C ILE A 320 -20.56 -5.70 -8.84
N THR A 321 -19.57 -4.80 -8.88
CA THR A 321 -19.78 -3.38 -8.59
C THR A 321 -20.71 -2.74 -9.63
N SER A 322 -20.54 -3.05 -10.92
CA SER A 322 -21.41 -2.53 -11.99
C SER A 322 -22.85 -3.02 -11.85
N TYR A 323 -23.05 -4.27 -11.48
CA TYR A 323 -24.36 -4.85 -11.20
C TYR A 323 -25.07 -4.12 -10.04
N PHE A 324 -24.36 -3.91 -8.92
CA PHE A 324 -24.92 -3.20 -7.76
C PHE A 324 -25.16 -1.70 -8.00
N THR A 325 -24.43 -1.09 -8.91
CA THR A 325 -24.60 0.33 -9.27
C THR A 325 -25.62 0.54 -10.39
N GLY A 326 -26.19 -0.53 -10.97
CA GLY A 326 -27.18 -0.47 -12.02
C GLY A 326 -26.63 -0.13 -13.40
N TYR A 327 -25.31 -0.27 -13.61
CA TYR A 327 -24.70 -0.15 -14.93
C TYR A 327 -24.90 -1.41 -15.78
N ASP A 328 -25.09 -2.55 -15.14
CA ASP A 328 -25.41 -3.82 -15.79
C ASP A 328 -26.56 -4.49 -15.04
N GLU A 329 -27.66 -4.74 -15.76
CA GLU A 329 -28.86 -5.36 -15.20
C GLU A 329 -28.95 -6.87 -15.52
N ASP A 330 -27.95 -7.42 -16.22
CA ASP A 330 -27.92 -8.83 -16.60
C ASP A 330 -27.56 -9.74 -15.42
N GLY A 331 -28.54 -10.54 -14.99
CA GLY A 331 -28.33 -11.51 -13.89
C GLY A 331 -27.25 -12.56 -14.16
N SER A 332 -26.81 -12.76 -15.41
CA SER A 332 -25.70 -13.66 -15.77
C SER A 332 -24.34 -13.21 -15.21
N VAL A 333 -24.23 -11.93 -14.83
CA VAL A 333 -23.03 -11.37 -14.21
C VAL A 333 -22.69 -12.08 -12.89
N VAL A 334 -23.69 -12.46 -12.10
CA VAL A 334 -23.49 -13.13 -10.80
C VAL A 334 -22.80 -14.48 -10.97
N ASP A 335 -23.26 -15.29 -11.92
CA ASP A 335 -22.67 -16.60 -12.20
C ASP A 335 -21.21 -16.45 -12.69
N ARG A 336 -20.95 -15.44 -13.52
CA ARG A 336 -19.61 -15.13 -14.01
C ARG A 336 -18.67 -14.67 -12.87
N VAL A 337 -19.15 -13.83 -11.98
CA VAL A 337 -18.41 -13.36 -10.80
C VAL A 337 -18.04 -14.53 -9.88
N GLU A 338 -19.00 -15.45 -9.64
CA GLU A 338 -18.73 -16.64 -8.82
C GLU A 338 -17.65 -17.52 -9.45
N GLU A 339 -17.68 -17.74 -10.76
CA GLU A 339 -16.69 -18.53 -11.48
C GLU A 339 -15.30 -17.87 -11.45
N LEU A 340 -15.20 -16.56 -11.72
CA LEU A 340 -13.95 -15.80 -11.66
C LEU A 340 -13.34 -15.82 -10.24
N GLY A 341 -14.20 -15.63 -9.22
CA GLY A 341 -13.76 -15.69 -7.82
C GLY A 341 -13.23 -17.08 -7.44
N ARG A 342 -13.90 -18.15 -7.89
CA ARG A 342 -13.43 -19.52 -7.66
C ARG A 342 -12.09 -19.79 -8.34
N GLN A 343 -11.93 -19.36 -9.58
CA GLN A 343 -10.66 -19.48 -10.31
C GLN A 343 -9.53 -18.71 -9.63
N SER A 344 -9.79 -17.48 -9.21
CA SER A 344 -8.81 -16.65 -8.49
C SER A 344 -8.33 -17.34 -7.20
N ILE A 345 -9.24 -17.82 -6.36
CA ILE A 345 -8.90 -18.52 -5.10
C ILE A 345 -8.13 -19.82 -5.35
N ASN A 346 -8.41 -20.52 -6.45
CA ASN A 346 -7.65 -21.74 -6.82
C ASN A 346 -6.22 -21.44 -7.24
N LEU A 347 -5.97 -20.25 -7.85
CA LEU A 347 -4.64 -19.82 -8.27
C LEU A 347 -3.82 -19.25 -7.11
N ASP A 348 -4.45 -18.50 -6.23
CA ASP A 348 -3.85 -17.92 -5.02
C ASP A 348 -4.88 -17.94 -3.87
N PRO A 349 -4.75 -18.89 -2.94
CA PRO A 349 -5.66 -19.01 -1.81
C PRO A 349 -5.42 -18.02 -0.67
N ASN A 350 -4.40 -17.12 -0.77
CA ASN A 350 -4.03 -16.17 0.29
C ASN A 350 -4.63 -14.79 0.10
#